data_faf97c235d59918515228a852c9eb2d3
#
_entry.id   faf97c235d59918515228a852c9eb2d3
#
_cell.length_a   1.000
_cell.length_b   1.000
_cell.length_c   1.000
_cell.angle_alpha   90.00
_cell.angle_beta   90.00
_cell.angle_gamma   90.00
#
_symmetry.space_group_name_H-M   'P 1'
#
loop_
_entity.id
_entity.type
_entity.pdbx_description
1 polymer ?
#
loop_
_entity_poly.entity_id
_entity_poly.type
_entity_poly.pdbx_seq_one_letter_code
_entity_poly.pdbx_strand_id
1 'polypeptide(L)'
;MMQKLEVSERKACSVLGLNRTTKRYKSKKSDDEAVLREAIVRLASKYGRYGYRRIAAMLKSEGWKVNHKRVERIWREEGLRVPKKQKKRGRIYLRNGSCIRLKPLYQNHVWSYDCVEDKLANGRKIKCLTVIYEFTRESLAIRVERTINSKHVLDTISKLFLTRGIPEYIRSDNGSEFTEKMLRKFIEDVGAKTAYITPGSPWENGFIERFNGTLRDELLNREVFYSLEEARALIENFRREYNSVRPHSSLGYTTPLSYFLF
;
A
#
# COMPACT_ATOMS: atom_id res chain seq x y z
N MET A 1 21.77 -43.02 10.69
CA MET A 1 23.21 -43.09 10.39
C MET A 1 24.05 -43.52 11.60
N MET A 2 23.96 -42.86 12.77
CA MET A 2 24.74 -43.24 13.96
C MET A 2 24.45 -44.65 14.47
N GLN A 3 23.20 -45.03 14.54
CA GLN A 3 22.81 -46.41 14.94
C GLN A 3 23.15 -47.48 13.92
N LYS A 4 23.22 -47.14 12.61
CA LYS A 4 23.58 -48.11 11.56
C LYS A 4 25.09 -48.34 11.38
N LEU A 5 25.91 -47.37 11.82
CA LEU A 5 27.36 -47.40 11.62
C LEU A 5 28.16 -47.47 12.92
N GLU A 6 27.49 -47.62 14.06
CA GLU A 6 28.06 -47.68 15.42
C GLU A 6 29.14 -46.62 15.72
N VAL A 7 28.98 -45.41 15.13
CA VAL A 7 29.91 -44.32 15.32
C VAL A 7 29.43 -43.32 16.37
N SER A 8 30.37 -42.78 17.14
CA SER A 8 30.05 -41.78 18.15
C SER A 8 29.53 -40.48 17.52
N GLU A 9 28.68 -39.77 18.24
CA GLU A 9 28.14 -38.46 17.83
C GLU A 9 29.25 -37.48 17.43
N ARG A 10 30.38 -37.48 18.17
CA ARG A 10 31.55 -36.63 17.89
C ARG A 10 32.13 -36.90 16.52
N LYS A 11 32.33 -38.21 16.19
CA LYS A 11 32.88 -38.63 14.92
C LYS A 11 31.92 -38.34 13.76
N ALA A 12 30.63 -38.62 13.94
CA ALA A 12 29.59 -38.34 12.95
C ALA A 12 29.48 -36.82 12.63
N CYS A 13 29.47 -35.97 13.66
CA CYS A 13 29.43 -34.53 13.47
C CYS A 13 30.71 -33.98 12.79
N SER A 14 31.89 -34.52 13.16
CA SER A 14 33.15 -34.14 12.53
C SER A 14 33.17 -34.47 11.04
N VAL A 15 32.77 -35.67 10.66
CA VAL A 15 32.72 -36.11 9.25
C VAL A 15 31.73 -35.27 8.42
N LEU A 16 30.60 -34.88 9.01
CA LEU A 16 29.56 -34.07 8.34
C LEU A 16 29.82 -32.57 8.41
N GLY A 17 30.88 -32.11 9.03
CA GLY A 17 31.16 -30.68 9.26
C GLY A 17 30.11 -29.97 10.09
N LEU A 18 29.36 -30.69 10.94
CA LEU A 18 28.29 -30.14 11.76
C LEU A 18 28.75 -29.88 13.19
N ASN A 19 28.40 -28.72 13.73
CA ASN A 19 28.65 -28.45 15.14
C ASN A 19 27.70 -29.30 16.03
N ARG A 20 28.23 -29.92 17.09
CA ARG A 20 27.43 -30.75 18.04
C ARG A 20 26.33 -29.95 18.71
N THR A 21 26.54 -28.67 18.99
CA THR A 21 25.50 -27.79 19.55
C THR A 21 24.34 -27.61 18.59
N THR A 22 24.61 -27.47 17.27
CA THR A 22 23.58 -27.38 16.24
C THR A 22 22.78 -28.68 16.15
N LYS A 23 23.43 -29.86 16.22
CA LYS A 23 22.75 -31.13 16.23
C LYS A 23 21.87 -31.34 17.46
N ARG A 24 22.34 -30.91 18.64
CA ARG A 24 21.63 -31.05 19.91
C ARG A 24 20.55 -29.99 20.11
N TYR A 25 20.54 -28.96 19.26
CA TYR A 25 19.56 -27.88 19.35
C TYR A 25 18.14 -28.42 19.16
N LYS A 26 17.34 -28.32 20.20
CA LYS A 26 15.89 -28.54 20.14
C LYS A 26 15.22 -27.17 20.17
N SER A 27 14.46 -26.87 19.14
CA SER A 27 13.68 -25.62 19.10
C SER A 27 12.70 -25.60 20.27
N LYS A 28 12.84 -24.63 21.16
CA LYS A 28 11.85 -24.36 22.22
C LYS A 28 10.72 -23.57 21.58
N LYS A 29 9.59 -24.21 21.31
CA LYS A 29 8.37 -23.53 20.93
C LYS A 29 7.84 -22.81 22.19
N SER A 30 7.41 -21.59 22.04
CA SER A 30 6.81 -20.82 23.13
C SER A 30 5.35 -21.27 23.31
N ASP A 31 4.83 -21.27 24.53
CA ASP A 31 3.48 -21.75 24.87
C ASP A 31 2.38 -20.98 24.14
N ASP A 32 2.66 -19.73 23.71
CA ASP A 32 1.75 -18.89 22.95
C ASP A 32 1.76 -19.16 21.42
N GLU A 33 2.55 -20.15 20.93
CA GLU A 33 2.74 -20.36 19.49
C GLU A 33 1.47 -20.80 18.78
N ALA A 34 0.62 -21.59 19.41
CA ALA A 34 -0.65 -22.03 18.81
C ALA A 34 -1.59 -20.82 18.58
N VAL A 35 -1.77 -20.00 19.61
CA VAL A 35 -2.62 -18.80 19.55
C VAL A 35 -2.07 -17.77 18.55
N LEU A 36 -0.74 -17.59 18.52
CA LEU A 36 -0.10 -16.72 17.54
C LEU A 36 -0.29 -17.23 16.11
N ARG A 37 -0.24 -18.54 15.90
CA ARG A 37 -0.47 -19.18 14.59
C ARG A 37 -1.88 -18.90 14.08
N GLU A 38 -2.89 -19.08 14.92
CA GLU A 38 -4.28 -18.76 14.60
C GLU A 38 -4.45 -17.28 14.25
N ALA A 39 -3.84 -16.37 15.02
CA ALA A 39 -3.88 -14.93 14.75
C ALA A 39 -3.23 -14.57 13.40
N ILE A 40 -2.10 -15.20 13.05
CA ILE A 40 -1.44 -15.03 11.76
C ILE A 40 -2.35 -15.49 10.62
N VAL A 41 -2.94 -16.69 10.72
CA VAL A 41 -3.83 -17.25 9.69
C VAL A 41 -5.08 -16.38 9.53
N ARG A 42 -5.70 -15.95 10.63
CA ARG A 42 -6.86 -15.03 10.64
C ARG A 42 -6.55 -13.74 9.87
N LEU A 43 -5.44 -13.08 10.18
CA LEU A 43 -5.04 -11.84 9.52
C LEU A 43 -4.66 -12.08 8.05
N ALA A 44 -3.99 -13.18 7.73
CA ALA A 44 -3.61 -13.51 6.35
C ALA A 44 -4.84 -13.82 5.49
N SER A 45 -5.88 -14.45 6.04
CA SER A 45 -7.14 -14.73 5.34
C SER A 45 -7.91 -13.44 5.07
N LYS A 46 -7.98 -12.53 6.05
CA LYS A 46 -8.64 -11.24 5.87
C LYS A 46 -7.90 -10.34 4.88
N TYR A 47 -6.57 -10.27 4.97
CA TYR A 47 -5.71 -9.39 4.18
C TYR A 47 -4.80 -10.18 3.23
N GLY A 48 -5.36 -10.91 2.28
CA GLY A 48 -4.64 -11.85 1.41
C GLY A 48 -3.53 -11.24 0.54
N ARG A 49 -3.40 -9.90 0.48
CA ARG A 49 -2.32 -9.18 -0.21
C ARG A 49 -1.22 -8.69 0.74
N TYR A 50 -1.33 -8.98 2.05
CA TYR A 50 -0.31 -8.59 3.03
C TYR A 50 0.67 -9.75 3.25
N GLY A 51 1.96 -9.45 3.14
CA GLY A 51 3.01 -10.40 3.49
C GLY A 51 3.32 -10.36 4.99
N TYR A 52 4.10 -11.34 5.44
CA TYR A 52 4.44 -11.54 6.86
C TYR A 52 4.92 -10.28 7.60
N ARG A 53 5.58 -9.32 6.92
CA ARG A 53 6.03 -8.07 7.58
C ARG A 53 4.88 -7.15 7.97
N ARG A 54 3.85 -7.02 7.10
CA ARG A 54 2.63 -6.27 7.43
C ARG A 54 1.82 -6.99 8.48
N ILE A 55 1.68 -8.31 8.37
CA ILE A 55 1.01 -9.12 9.39
C ILE A 55 1.71 -8.98 10.75
N ALA A 56 3.04 -9.00 10.79
CA ALA A 56 3.80 -8.75 12.02
C ALA A 56 3.56 -7.35 12.60
N ALA A 57 3.41 -6.33 11.77
CA ALA A 57 3.07 -4.99 12.21
C ALA A 57 1.64 -4.91 12.78
N MET A 58 0.67 -5.56 12.13
CA MET A 58 -0.71 -5.65 12.63
C MET A 58 -0.80 -6.40 13.96
N LEU A 59 -0.09 -7.51 14.10
CA LEU A 59 -0.01 -8.23 15.37
C LEU A 59 0.55 -7.34 16.50
N LYS A 60 1.57 -6.53 16.19
CA LYS A 60 2.10 -5.58 17.17
C LYS A 60 1.08 -4.51 17.56
N SER A 61 0.27 -4.02 16.64
CA SER A 61 -0.81 -3.07 16.93
C SER A 61 -1.94 -3.73 17.75
N GLU A 62 -2.13 -5.05 17.61
CA GLU A 62 -3.01 -5.86 18.48
C GLU A 62 -2.40 -6.19 19.86
N GLY A 63 -1.18 -5.68 20.17
CA GLY A 63 -0.53 -5.88 21.47
C GLY A 63 0.44 -7.07 21.54
N TRP A 64 0.66 -7.81 20.44
CA TRP A 64 1.59 -8.94 20.44
C TRP A 64 3.05 -8.50 20.52
N LYS A 65 3.80 -9.02 21.47
CA LYS A 65 5.27 -8.86 21.57
C LYS A 65 5.95 -9.88 20.66
N VAL A 66 5.93 -9.65 19.36
CA VAL A 66 6.43 -10.61 18.35
C VAL A 66 7.49 -10.01 17.44
N ASN A 67 8.52 -10.80 17.13
CA ASN A 67 9.51 -10.46 16.12
C ASN A 67 9.00 -10.93 14.72
N HIS A 68 9.22 -10.10 13.69
CA HIS A 68 8.85 -10.45 12.32
C HIS A 68 9.49 -11.76 11.82
N LYS A 69 10.68 -12.15 12.31
CA LYS A 69 11.31 -13.45 11.97
C LYS A 69 10.51 -14.65 12.50
N ARG A 70 9.89 -14.53 13.70
CA ARG A 70 9.00 -15.56 14.23
C ARG A 70 7.73 -15.67 13.40
N VAL A 71 7.15 -14.54 13.00
CA VAL A 71 5.99 -14.52 12.11
C VAL A 71 6.34 -15.12 10.74
N GLU A 72 7.52 -14.79 10.17
CA GLU A 72 7.99 -15.34 8.90
C GLU A 72 8.15 -16.86 8.96
N ARG A 73 8.68 -17.41 10.06
CA ARG A 73 8.81 -18.87 10.22
C ARG A 73 7.45 -19.54 10.20
N ILE A 74 6.50 -19.07 11.02
CA ILE A 74 5.14 -19.63 11.07
C ILE A 74 4.44 -19.44 9.71
N TRP A 75 4.60 -18.28 9.06
CA TRP A 75 4.09 -18.01 7.72
C TRP A 75 4.51 -19.06 6.69
N ARG A 76 5.78 -19.49 6.74
CA ARG A 76 6.32 -20.55 5.86
C ARG A 76 5.81 -21.93 6.25
N GLU A 77 5.73 -22.22 7.54
CA GLU A 77 5.19 -23.49 8.07
C GLU A 77 3.73 -23.69 7.62
N GLU A 78 2.91 -22.63 7.64
CA GLU A 78 1.52 -22.64 7.17
C GLU A 78 1.37 -22.60 5.63
N GLY A 79 2.46 -22.57 4.87
CA GLY A 79 2.42 -22.48 3.41
C GLY A 79 1.81 -21.20 2.87
N LEU A 80 1.68 -20.14 3.70
CA LEU A 80 1.08 -18.88 3.31
C LEU A 80 1.94 -18.17 2.26
N ARG A 81 1.31 -17.67 1.20
CA ARG A 81 1.99 -16.97 0.10
C ARG A 81 1.15 -15.79 -0.36
N VAL A 82 1.82 -14.67 -0.60
CA VAL A 82 1.20 -13.53 -1.30
C VAL A 82 1.32 -13.78 -2.80
N PRO A 83 0.23 -13.66 -3.58
CA PRO A 83 0.29 -13.77 -5.03
C PRO A 83 1.34 -12.83 -5.61
N LYS A 84 2.20 -13.35 -6.48
CA LYS A 84 3.25 -12.55 -7.12
C LYS A 84 2.60 -11.51 -8.04
N LYS A 85 3.06 -10.27 -7.97
CA LYS A 85 2.71 -9.26 -8.98
C LYS A 85 3.30 -9.70 -10.32
N GLN A 86 2.52 -9.53 -11.39
CA GLN A 86 3.06 -9.71 -12.74
C GLN A 86 4.27 -8.78 -12.92
N LYS A 87 5.36 -9.33 -13.45
CA LYS A 87 6.53 -8.51 -13.78
C LYS A 87 6.08 -7.51 -14.85
N LYS A 88 6.24 -6.22 -14.58
CA LYS A 88 6.10 -5.21 -15.62
C LYS A 88 7.14 -5.50 -16.70
N ARG A 89 6.73 -5.52 -17.97
CA ARG A 89 7.69 -5.57 -19.10
C ARG A 89 8.69 -4.45 -18.89
N GLY A 90 9.98 -4.76 -19.07
CA GLY A 90 11.07 -3.83 -18.76
C GLY A 90 10.82 -2.43 -19.34
N ARG A 91 10.88 -1.42 -18.50
CA ARG A 91 10.87 -0.02 -18.94
C ARG A 91 12.27 0.28 -19.48
N ILE A 92 12.33 0.86 -20.66
CA ILE A 92 13.56 1.47 -21.16
C ILE A 92 13.80 2.72 -20.30
N TYR A 93 14.75 2.64 -19.38
CA TYR A 93 15.20 3.82 -18.65
C TYR A 93 16.15 4.61 -19.55
N LEU A 94 15.72 5.73 -20.07
CA LEU A 94 16.63 6.73 -20.60
C LEU A 94 17.38 7.31 -19.38
N ARG A 95 18.69 7.04 -19.31
CA ARG A 95 19.57 7.49 -18.22
C ARG A 95 19.88 9.00 -18.25
N ASN A 96 19.31 9.77 -19.17
CA ASN A 96 19.67 11.15 -19.45
C ASN A 96 18.80 12.19 -18.74
N GLY A 97 18.22 11.90 -17.62
CA GLY A 97 17.37 12.86 -16.95
C GLY A 97 17.62 12.91 -15.47
N SER A 98 18.34 13.91 -14.99
CA SER A 98 18.19 14.40 -13.64
C SER A 98 16.78 14.94 -13.47
N CYS A 99 15.83 14.05 -13.16
CA CYS A 99 14.47 14.44 -12.85
C CYS A 99 14.46 15.15 -11.50
N ILE A 100 14.32 16.47 -11.49
CA ILE A 100 14.08 17.25 -10.27
C ILE A 100 12.64 16.99 -9.85
N ARG A 101 12.44 15.89 -9.12
CA ARG A 101 11.14 15.56 -8.56
C ARG A 101 10.89 16.40 -7.31
N LEU A 102 9.79 17.16 -7.30
CA LEU A 102 9.29 17.78 -6.09
C LEU A 102 8.97 16.69 -5.06
N LYS A 103 9.79 16.58 -4.00
CA LYS A 103 9.58 15.63 -2.90
C LYS A 103 8.71 16.28 -1.83
N PRO A 104 7.74 15.57 -1.25
CA PRO A 104 7.00 16.07 -0.11
C PRO A 104 7.93 16.14 1.10
N LEU A 105 8.16 17.35 1.64
CA LEU A 105 9.11 17.59 2.73
C LEU A 105 8.42 17.77 4.08
N TYR A 106 7.22 18.34 4.07
CA TYR A 106 6.45 18.69 5.27
C TYR A 106 4.96 18.54 5.01
N GLN A 107 4.20 18.79 6.05
CA GLN A 107 2.74 18.72 6.04
C GLN A 107 2.15 19.81 5.11
N ASN A 108 1.10 19.46 4.36
CA ASN A 108 0.47 20.31 3.33
C ASN A 108 1.40 20.81 2.22
N HIS A 109 2.55 20.14 2.01
CA HIS A 109 3.44 20.49 0.90
C HIS A 109 2.85 20.09 -0.45
N VAL A 110 2.56 18.78 -0.65
CA VAL A 110 2.11 18.26 -1.95
C VAL A 110 0.93 17.32 -1.79
N TRP A 111 -0.17 17.61 -2.50
CA TRP A 111 -1.23 16.66 -2.75
C TRP A 111 -1.17 16.17 -4.21
N SER A 112 -1.51 14.93 -4.44
CA SER A 112 -1.63 14.38 -5.80
C SER A 112 -3.02 13.82 -6.01
N TYR A 113 -3.56 14.02 -7.21
CA TYR A 113 -4.79 13.37 -7.62
C TYR A 113 -4.66 12.74 -9.01
N ASP A 114 -5.49 11.72 -9.25
CA ASP A 114 -5.49 10.95 -10.49
C ASP A 114 -6.80 10.18 -10.63
N CYS A 115 -7.09 9.64 -11.80
CA CYS A 115 -8.26 8.83 -12.06
C CYS A 115 -7.90 7.36 -12.32
N VAL A 116 -8.71 6.47 -11.74
CA VAL A 116 -8.65 5.02 -11.99
C VAL A 116 -9.97 4.57 -12.59
N GLU A 117 -9.93 3.86 -13.71
CA GLU A 117 -11.12 3.28 -14.33
C GLU A 117 -11.31 1.82 -13.90
N ASP A 118 -12.56 1.44 -13.70
CA ASP A 118 -12.99 0.07 -13.50
C ASP A 118 -14.39 -0.15 -14.10
N LYS A 119 -15.00 -1.31 -13.89
CA LYS A 119 -16.33 -1.64 -14.42
C LYS A 119 -17.16 -2.39 -13.40
N LEU A 120 -18.47 -2.21 -13.47
CA LEU A 120 -19.44 -2.99 -12.74
C LEU A 120 -19.64 -4.38 -13.39
N ALA A 121 -20.31 -5.29 -12.68
CA ALA A 121 -20.66 -6.63 -13.17
C ALA A 121 -21.41 -6.60 -14.51
N ASN A 122 -22.24 -5.58 -14.74
CA ASN A 122 -22.98 -5.38 -16.00
C ASN A 122 -22.15 -4.74 -17.12
N GLY A 123 -20.82 -4.62 -16.96
CA GLY A 123 -19.89 -4.05 -17.94
C GLY A 123 -19.84 -2.52 -17.98
N ARG A 124 -20.74 -1.81 -17.30
CA ARG A 124 -20.74 -0.34 -17.27
C ARG A 124 -19.51 0.20 -16.54
N LYS A 125 -18.83 1.15 -17.17
CA LYS A 125 -17.64 1.78 -16.59
C LYS A 125 -17.95 2.59 -15.34
N ILE A 126 -17.03 2.61 -14.41
CA ILE A 126 -16.93 3.54 -13.29
C ILE A 126 -15.56 4.19 -13.29
N LYS A 127 -15.48 5.40 -12.80
CA LYS A 127 -14.24 6.16 -12.67
C LYS A 127 -14.07 6.59 -11.20
N CYS A 128 -12.88 6.39 -10.66
CA CYS A 128 -12.53 6.74 -9.29
C CYS A 128 -11.53 7.89 -9.32
N LEU A 129 -11.91 9.08 -8.85
CA LEU A 129 -10.98 10.17 -8.57
C LEU A 129 -10.31 9.89 -7.23
N THR A 130 -9.02 9.69 -7.23
CA THR A 130 -8.21 9.46 -6.03
C THR A 130 -7.43 10.71 -5.69
N VAL A 131 -7.39 11.09 -4.42
CA VAL A 131 -6.60 12.21 -3.90
C VAL A 131 -5.78 11.71 -2.73
N ILE A 132 -4.47 11.90 -2.78
CA ILE A 132 -3.57 11.50 -1.70
C ILE A 132 -2.74 12.68 -1.20
N TYR A 133 -2.38 12.58 0.06
CA TYR A 133 -1.40 13.43 0.70
C TYR A 133 -0.02 12.75 0.58
N GLU A 134 0.88 13.33 -0.22
CA GLU A 134 2.14 12.65 -0.53
C GLU A 134 3.07 12.49 0.67
N PHE A 135 3.03 13.39 1.65
CA PHE A 135 3.90 13.32 2.83
C PHE A 135 3.50 12.16 3.75
N THR A 136 2.25 12.13 4.20
CA THR A 136 1.74 11.11 5.12
C THR A 136 1.27 9.83 4.43
N ARG A 137 1.15 9.82 3.10
CA ARG A 137 0.54 8.74 2.30
C ARG A 137 -0.97 8.58 2.54
N GLU A 138 -1.60 9.49 3.23
CA GLU A 138 -3.04 9.45 3.51
C GLU A 138 -3.84 9.54 2.21
N SER A 139 -4.85 8.69 2.06
CA SER A 139 -5.87 8.84 1.03
C SER A 139 -6.92 9.84 1.50
N LEU A 140 -6.85 11.06 0.98
CA LEU A 140 -7.74 12.15 1.38
C LEU A 140 -9.17 11.92 0.89
N ALA A 141 -9.33 11.48 -0.36
CA ALA A 141 -10.61 11.16 -0.96
C ALA A 141 -10.48 10.08 -2.04
N ILE A 142 -11.55 9.30 -2.22
CA ILE A 142 -11.81 8.49 -3.41
C ILE A 142 -13.26 8.73 -3.80
N ARG A 143 -13.48 9.52 -4.85
CA ARG A 143 -14.81 9.77 -5.39
C ARG A 143 -15.10 8.80 -6.53
N VAL A 144 -16.24 8.11 -6.48
CA VAL A 144 -16.65 7.12 -7.48
C VAL A 144 -17.87 7.60 -8.24
N GLU A 145 -17.73 7.73 -9.56
CA GLU A 145 -18.79 8.18 -10.46
C GLU A 145 -18.78 7.36 -11.75
N ARG A 146 -19.84 7.48 -12.58
CA ARG A 146 -19.85 6.91 -13.94
C ARG A 146 -18.81 7.62 -14.84
N THR A 147 -18.75 8.94 -14.70
CA THR A 147 -17.81 9.81 -15.39
C THR A 147 -17.28 10.84 -14.39
N ILE A 148 -16.01 11.17 -14.51
CA ILE A 148 -15.40 12.25 -13.76
C ILE A 148 -15.12 13.39 -14.73
N ASN A 149 -15.58 14.58 -14.40
CA ASN A 149 -15.31 15.82 -15.10
C ASN A 149 -14.69 16.84 -14.13
N SER A 150 -14.26 17.99 -14.64
CA SER A 150 -13.64 19.05 -13.86
C SER A 150 -14.49 19.56 -12.70
N LYS A 151 -15.85 19.60 -12.84
CA LYS A 151 -16.75 19.98 -11.73
C LYS A 151 -16.67 18.97 -10.57
N HIS A 152 -16.57 17.69 -10.86
CA HIS A 152 -16.39 16.65 -9.84
C HIS A 152 -15.04 16.80 -9.13
N VAL A 153 -13.97 17.12 -9.88
CA VAL A 153 -12.64 17.38 -9.32
C VAL A 153 -12.69 18.63 -8.44
N LEU A 154 -13.25 19.72 -8.96
CA LEU A 154 -13.38 21.00 -8.25
C LEU A 154 -14.15 20.82 -6.92
N ASP A 155 -15.33 20.18 -6.94
CA ASP A 155 -16.14 19.92 -5.75
C ASP A 155 -15.37 19.08 -4.71
N THR A 156 -14.62 18.06 -5.15
CA THR A 156 -13.83 17.22 -4.27
C THR A 156 -12.68 18.00 -3.63
N ILE A 157 -11.93 18.72 -4.42
CA ILE A 157 -10.77 19.50 -3.96
C ILE A 157 -11.21 20.66 -3.04
N SER A 158 -12.31 21.38 -3.38
CA SER A 158 -12.86 22.45 -2.54
C SER A 158 -13.26 21.95 -1.16
N LYS A 159 -13.94 20.78 -1.09
CA LYS A 159 -14.31 20.16 0.20
C LYS A 159 -13.07 19.78 1.02
N LEU A 160 -12.03 19.27 0.36
CA LEU A 160 -10.79 18.95 1.04
C LEU A 160 -10.06 20.18 1.54
N PHE A 161 -10.05 21.30 0.81
CA PHE A 161 -9.47 22.56 1.28
C PHE A 161 -10.15 23.07 2.54
N LEU A 162 -11.48 22.99 2.61
CA LEU A 162 -12.23 23.39 3.79
C LEU A 162 -11.96 22.53 5.02
N THR A 163 -11.68 21.24 4.83
CA THR A 163 -11.54 20.29 5.94
C THR A 163 -10.09 19.99 6.34
N ARG A 164 -9.15 20.16 5.44
CA ARG A 164 -7.73 19.77 5.60
C ARG A 164 -6.74 20.90 5.40
N GLY A 165 -7.24 22.08 5.00
CA GLY A 165 -6.41 23.20 4.59
C GLY A 165 -5.93 23.09 3.15
N ILE A 166 -5.26 24.13 2.68
CA ILE A 166 -4.79 24.28 1.30
C ILE A 166 -3.33 23.80 1.24
N PRO A 167 -2.98 22.86 0.32
CA PRO A 167 -1.59 22.46 0.12
C PRO A 167 -0.82 23.54 -0.66
N GLU A 168 0.49 23.56 -0.52
CA GLU A 168 1.33 24.45 -1.34
C GLU A 168 1.30 24.05 -2.82
N TYR A 169 1.35 22.73 -3.09
CA TYR A 169 1.33 22.21 -4.45
C TYR A 169 0.24 21.16 -4.63
N ILE A 170 -0.42 21.22 -5.79
CA ILE A 170 -1.31 20.16 -6.29
C ILE A 170 -0.70 19.57 -7.54
N ARG A 171 -0.49 18.26 -7.52
CA ARG A 171 0.08 17.50 -8.64
C ARG A 171 -0.99 16.66 -9.31
N SER A 172 -1.05 16.74 -10.65
CA SER A 172 -1.88 15.89 -11.49
C SER A 172 -1.16 15.57 -12.80
N ASP A 173 -1.67 14.59 -13.53
CA ASP A 173 -1.32 14.43 -14.93
C ASP A 173 -1.97 15.53 -15.79
N ASN A 174 -1.74 15.43 -17.11
CA ASN A 174 -2.29 16.38 -18.10
C ASN A 174 -3.65 15.90 -18.67
N GLY A 175 -4.42 15.12 -17.93
CA GLY A 175 -5.76 14.68 -18.34
C GLY A 175 -6.69 15.88 -18.62
N SER A 176 -7.60 15.74 -19.58
CA SER A 176 -8.52 16.81 -19.97
C SER A 176 -9.38 17.30 -18.80
N GLU A 177 -9.80 16.39 -17.92
CA GLU A 177 -10.55 16.67 -16.70
C GLU A 177 -9.79 17.52 -15.68
N PHE A 178 -8.45 17.58 -15.80
CA PHE A 178 -7.56 18.26 -14.84
C PHE A 178 -6.97 19.56 -15.40
N THR A 179 -7.01 19.73 -16.73
CA THR A 179 -6.42 20.88 -17.41
C THR A 179 -7.42 22.01 -17.72
N GLU A 180 -8.69 21.84 -17.30
CA GLU A 180 -9.71 22.85 -17.54
C GLU A 180 -9.34 24.18 -16.86
N LYS A 181 -9.49 25.27 -17.60
CA LYS A 181 -9.13 26.63 -17.17
C LYS A 181 -9.78 27.02 -15.81
N MET A 182 -11.02 26.59 -15.59
CA MET A 182 -11.74 26.87 -14.36
C MET A 182 -11.09 26.24 -13.13
N LEU A 183 -10.64 24.97 -13.24
CA LEU A 183 -9.96 24.28 -12.14
C LEU A 183 -8.59 24.92 -11.86
N ARG A 184 -7.83 25.26 -12.89
CA ARG A 184 -6.55 25.98 -12.75
C ARG A 184 -6.72 27.31 -12.04
N LYS A 185 -7.66 28.12 -12.52
CA LYS A 185 -7.95 29.42 -11.93
C LYS A 185 -8.35 29.28 -10.46
N PHE A 186 -9.20 28.32 -10.13
CA PHE A 186 -9.59 28.07 -8.75
C PHE A 186 -8.39 27.71 -7.86
N ILE A 187 -7.49 26.84 -8.32
CA ILE A 187 -6.29 26.44 -7.57
C ILE A 187 -5.37 27.64 -7.35
N GLU A 188 -5.20 28.50 -8.37
CA GLU A 188 -4.40 29.73 -8.28
C GLU A 188 -5.05 30.79 -7.38
N ASP A 189 -6.37 30.99 -7.48
CA ASP A 189 -7.13 31.96 -6.69
C ASP A 189 -7.07 31.64 -5.17
N VAL A 190 -6.96 30.36 -4.80
CA VAL A 190 -6.80 29.95 -3.39
C VAL A 190 -5.34 29.93 -2.93
N GLY A 191 -4.38 30.29 -3.77
CA GLY A 191 -2.95 30.40 -3.44
C GLY A 191 -2.17 29.09 -3.52
N ALA A 192 -2.76 28.00 -4.03
CA ALA A 192 -2.03 26.78 -4.29
C ALA A 192 -1.34 26.83 -5.67
N LYS A 193 -0.20 26.10 -5.79
CA LYS A 193 0.55 26.00 -7.05
C LYS A 193 0.25 24.67 -7.75
N THR A 194 -0.01 24.70 -9.04
CA THR A 194 -0.14 23.50 -9.85
C THR A 194 1.24 22.96 -10.24
N ALA A 195 1.52 21.70 -9.89
CA ALA A 195 2.72 20.97 -10.30
C ALA A 195 2.34 19.96 -11.39
N TYR A 196 2.28 20.40 -12.65
CA TYR A 196 2.02 19.49 -13.77
C TYR A 196 3.22 18.59 -14.02
N ILE A 197 2.91 17.34 -14.34
CA ILE A 197 3.91 16.36 -14.75
C ILE A 197 4.39 16.72 -16.15
N THR A 198 5.70 16.73 -16.34
CA THR A 198 6.29 16.88 -17.67
C THR A 198 5.77 15.77 -18.59
N PRO A 199 5.28 16.07 -19.81
CA PRO A 199 4.85 15.04 -20.74
C PRO A 199 5.94 13.97 -20.92
N GLY A 200 5.58 12.69 -20.78
CA GLY A 200 6.52 11.57 -20.83
C GLY A 200 7.27 11.25 -19.53
N SER A 201 6.97 11.95 -18.42
CA SER A 201 7.63 11.77 -17.12
C SER A 201 6.71 11.16 -16.03
N PRO A 202 6.14 9.96 -16.24
CA PRO A 202 5.19 9.34 -15.30
C PRO A 202 5.79 9.11 -13.90
N TRP A 203 7.13 9.01 -13.79
CA TRP A 203 7.81 8.87 -12.50
C TRP A 203 7.62 10.06 -11.55
N GLU A 204 7.24 11.22 -12.06
CA GLU A 204 6.94 12.40 -11.23
C GLU A 204 5.68 12.18 -10.38
N ASN A 205 4.72 11.36 -10.85
CA ASN A 205 3.47 11.02 -10.15
C ASN A 205 3.52 9.69 -9.38
N GLY A 206 4.70 9.17 -9.09
CA GLY A 206 4.87 7.83 -8.54
C GLY A 206 4.20 7.57 -7.18
N PHE A 207 3.76 8.59 -6.45
CA PHE A 207 3.04 8.40 -5.19
C PHE A 207 1.59 7.98 -5.43
N ILE A 208 0.87 8.74 -6.27
CA ILE A 208 -0.51 8.41 -6.62
C ILE A 208 -0.59 7.14 -7.47
N GLU A 209 0.35 6.94 -8.42
CA GLU A 209 0.44 5.69 -9.18
C GLU A 209 0.58 4.46 -8.26
N ARG A 210 1.42 4.58 -7.21
CA ARG A 210 1.59 3.51 -6.24
C ARG A 210 0.33 3.29 -5.41
N PHE A 211 -0.37 4.37 -5.04
CA PHE A 211 -1.65 4.28 -4.35
C PHE A 211 -2.69 3.60 -5.24
N ASN A 212 -2.86 4.06 -6.48
CA ASN A 212 -3.78 3.49 -7.46
C ASN A 212 -3.48 2.01 -7.74
N GLY A 213 -2.18 1.66 -7.82
CA GLY A 213 -1.75 0.27 -7.91
C GLY A 213 -2.10 -0.55 -6.66
N THR A 214 -2.15 0.06 -5.48
CA THR A 214 -2.59 -0.60 -4.24
C THR A 214 -4.10 -0.77 -4.21
N LEU A 215 -4.86 0.27 -4.54
CA LEU A 215 -6.32 0.22 -4.68
C LEU A 215 -6.74 -0.90 -5.64
N ARG A 216 -6.10 -0.97 -6.81
CA ARG A 216 -6.36 -2.03 -7.79
C ARG A 216 -6.00 -3.42 -7.28
N ASP A 217 -4.85 -3.59 -6.65
CA ASP A 217 -4.33 -4.88 -6.19
C ASP A 217 -5.07 -5.42 -4.95
N GLU A 218 -5.45 -4.53 -4.04
CA GLU A 218 -6.04 -4.90 -2.75
C GLU A 218 -7.58 -4.89 -2.76
N LEU A 219 -8.22 -4.17 -3.70
CA LEU A 219 -9.68 -4.09 -3.83
C LEU A 219 -10.18 -4.37 -5.25
N LEU A 220 -9.92 -3.48 -6.24
CA LEU A 220 -10.62 -3.51 -7.53
C LEU A 220 -10.46 -4.83 -8.31
N ASN A 221 -9.31 -5.50 -8.20
CA ASN A 221 -9.09 -6.81 -8.85
C ASN A 221 -9.63 -7.99 -8.04
N ARG A 222 -10.25 -7.76 -6.90
CA ARG A 222 -10.74 -8.80 -5.99
C ARG A 222 -12.23 -8.80 -5.81
N GLU A 223 -12.84 -7.65 -6.01
CA GLU A 223 -14.27 -7.44 -5.84
C GLU A 223 -14.97 -7.28 -7.19
N VAL A 224 -16.21 -7.73 -7.25
CA VAL A 224 -17.12 -7.51 -8.36
C VAL A 224 -18.25 -6.61 -7.87
N PHE A 225 -18.34 -5.40 -8.41
CA PHE A 225 -19.35 -4.42 -7.99
C PHE A 225 -20.61 -4.59 -8.82
N TYR A 226 -21.75 -4.81 -8.18
CA TYR A 226 -23.03 -4.96 -8.84
C TYR A 226 -23.75 -3.62 -9.05
N SER A 227 -23.52 -2.64 -8.19
CA SER A 227 -24.06 -1.29 -8.31
C SER A 227 -23.01 -0.19 -8.07
N LEU A 228 -23.35 1.04 -8.44
CA LEU A 228 -22.50 2.20 -8.18
C LEU A 228 -22.43 2.52 -6.68
N GLU A 229 -23.56 2.33 -5.99
CA GLU A 229 -23.70 2.54 -4.55
C GLU A 229 -22.83 1.54 -3.76
N GLU A 230 -22.84 0.28 -4.16
CA GLU A 230 -21.98 -0.76 -3.59
C GLU A 230 -20.49 -0.42 -3.82
N ALA A 231 -20.13 -0.04 -5.05
CA ALA A 231 -18.76 0.38 -5.36
C ALA A 231 -18.31 1.56 -4.48
N ARG A 232 -19.19 2.57 -4.30
CA ARG A 232 -18.91 3.71 -3.40
C ARG A 232 -18.67 3.27 -1.96
N ALA A 233 -19.53 2.39 -1.44
CA ALA A 233 -19.44 1.91 -0.07
C ALA A 233 -18.15 1.10 0.17
N LEU A 234 -17.84 0.14 -0.70
CA LEU A 234 -16.67 -0.72 -0.57
C LEU A 234 -15.36 0.06 -0.77
N ILE A 235 -15.32 1.00 -1.73
CA ILE A 235 -14.14 1.84 -1.98
C ILE A 235 -13.92 2.83 -0.83
N GLU A 236 -14.97 3.40 -0.24
CA GLU A 236 -14.83 4.26 0.94
C GLU A 236 -14.38 3.45 2.17
N ASN A 237 -14.87 2.22 2.34
CA ASN A 237 -14.37 1.34 3.40
C ASN A 237 -12.87 1.03 3.22
N PHE A 238 -12.46 0.72 1.98
CA PHE A 238 -11.03 0.55 1.66
C PHE A 238 -10.22 1.79 2.02
N ARG A 239 -10.70 3.02 1.69
CA ARG A 239 -10.02 4.26 2.02
C ARG A 239 -9.80 4.40 3.53
N ARG A 240 -10.82 4.10 4.32
CA ARG A 240 -10.74 4.12 5.79
C ARG A 240 -9.74 3.09 6.31
N GLU A 241 -9.81 1.84 5.85
CA GLU A 241 -8.87 0.79 6.25
C GLU A 241 -7.44 1.11 5.79
N TYR A 242 -7.27 1.68 4.59
CA TYR A 242 -5.97 2.12 4.09
C TYR A 242 -5.32 3.16 5.00
N ASN A 243 -6.10 4.09 5.52
CA ASN A 243 -5.61 5.16 6.39
C ASN A 243 -5.40 4.72 7.85
N SER A 244 -6.29 3.88 8.40
CA SER A 244 -6.34 3.58 9.84
C SER A 244 -5.76 2.22 10.22
N VAL A 245 -5.76 1.25 9.31
CA VAL A 245 -5.40 -0.15 9.61
C VAL A 245 -4.16 -0.62 8.85
N ARG A 246 -4.00 -0.17 7.61
CA ARG A 246 -2.97 -0.67 6.71
C ARG A 246 -1.55 -0.22 7.12
N PRO A 247 -0.62 -1.16 7.43
CA PRO A 247 0.76 -0.78 7.71
C PRO A 247 1.52 -0.36 6.44
N HIS A 248 2.20 0.79 6.50
CA HIS A 248 2.97 1.35 5.39
C HIS A 248 4.48 1.21 5.62
N SER A 249 5.17 0.46 4.78
CA SER A 249 6.62 0.25 4.91
C SER A 249 7.43 1.55 4.81
N SER A 250 6.95 2.54 4.04
CA SER A 250 7.58 3.87 3.94
C SER A 250 7.39 4.74 5.18
N LEU A 251 6.47 4.37 6.06
CA LEU A 251 6.17 5.04 7.33
C LEU A 251 6.58 4.17 8.54
N GLY A 252 7.59 3.32 8.39
CA GLY A 252 8.03 2.43 9.48
C GLY A 252 6.99 1.37 9.88
N TYR A 253 6.08 1.01 8.99
CA TYR A 253 4.94 0.12 9.24
C TYR A 253 3.85 0.70 10.16
N THR A 254 3.81 2.01 10.36
CA THR A 254 2.67 2.71 10.94
C THR A 254 1.58 2.97 9.88
N THR A 255 0.40 3.38 10.32
CA THR A 255 -0.68 3.79 9.42
C THR A 255 -0.55 5.27 9.06
N PRO A 256 -1.12 5.75 7.92
CA PRO A 256 -1.12 7.17 7.58
C PRO A 256 -1.69 8.07 8.68
N LEU A 257 -2.80 7.67 9.30
CA LEU A 257 -3.42 8.45 10.38
C LEU A 257 -2.56 8.51 11.64
N SER A 258 -1.93 7.39 12.04
CA SER A 258 -1.04 7.41 13.21
C SER A 258 0.25 8.17 12.95
N TYR A 259 0.73 8.22 11.71
CA TYR A 259 1.92 9.01 11.34
C TYR A 259 1.68 10.51 11.43
N PHE A 260 0.42 10.95 11.37
CA PHE A 260 0.03 12.35 11.50
C PHE A 260 0.06 12.87 12.94
N LEU A 261 0.00 11.96 13.92
CA LEU A 261 -0.07 12.28 15.36
C LEU A 261 1.32 12.46 16.02
N PHE A 262 2.39 12.21 15.27
CA PHE A 262 3.78 12.41 15.66
C PHE A 262 4.46 13.48 14.80
#